data_78409ae1c823f8c021ded42a671f40d0
#
_entry.id   78409ae1c823f8c021ded42a671f40d0
#
_cell.length_a   1.000
_cell.length_b   1.000
_cell.length_c   1.000
_cell.angle_alpha   90.00
_cell.angle_beta   90.00
_cell.angle_gamma   90.00
#
_symmetry.space_group_name_H-M   'P 1'
#
loop_
_entity.id
_entity.type
_entity.pdbx_description
1 polymer ?
#
loop_
_entity_poly.entity_id
_entity_poly.type
_entity_poly.pdbx_seq_one_letter_code
_entity_poly.pdbx_strand_id
1 'polypeptide(L)'
;MEKERRAADILAACCQGAAAAASPGAVLARMGEANRRQALEQVPGLQGLLCCVFPYFNRLDGGNLSLYARGMDYHLAARKRLDRACEALEKEFPGFQFRGYADVSPFPEVYACAWAGLGAIGKNGLLLTRRWGSYVFCGMIATDLPLEGGEEPQKCPDCGLCRRTCPGGALSQDGRLDQSRCLSALTQQKGELTLEQRRLIGRSGMAWGCDVCQRVCPANRGPEQTKIAEFLENIRSSLTAEELEGLTQREFRQKYGDRAFAWRGVVPLRRNLALLSQEKDSL
;
A
#
# COMPACT_ATOMS: atom_id res chain seq x y z
N MET A 1 -16.82 -23.84 0.02
CA MET A 1 -17.68 -22.62 -0.15
C MET A 1 -18.13 -22.01 1.16
N GLU A 2 -18.71 -22.74 2.11
CA GLU A 2 -19.13 -22.17 3.41
C GLU A 2 -17.94 -21.81 4.29
N LYS A 3 -16.93 -22.66 4.36
CA LYS A 3 -15.67 -22.46 5.10
C LYS A 3 -14.91 -21.22 4.58
N GLU A 4 -14.74 -21.09 3.28
CA GLU A 4 -14.07 -19.97 2.63
C GLU A 4 -14.80 -18.66 2.94
N ARG A 5 -16.12 -18.65 2.82
CA ARG A 5 -16.94 -17.47 3.15
C ARG A 5 -16.80 -17.10 4.62
N ARG A 6 -16.90 -18.08 5.54
CA ARG A 6 -16.78 -17.84 6.97
C ARG A 6 -15.42 -17.24 7.34
N ALA A 7 -14.33 -17.78 6.79
CA ALA A 7 -12.99 -17.28 7.01
C ALA A 7 -12.80 -15.85 6.45
N ALA A 8 -13.31 -15.59 5.24
CA ALA A 8 -13.29 -14.28 4.64
C ALA A 8 -14.11 -13.25 5.43
N ASP A 9 -15.29 -13.61 5.95
CA ASP A 9 -16.15 -12.73 6.76
C ASP A 9 -15.44 -12.31 8.06
N ILE A 10 -14.75 -13.24 8.73
CA ILE A 10 -13.94 -12.92 9.92
C ILE A 10 -12.85 -11.91 9.58
N LEU A 11 -12.11 -12.14 8.50
CA LEU A 11 -11.04 -11.22 8.09
C LEU A 11 -11.62 -9.86 7.67
N ALA A 12 -12.71 -9.83 6.91
CA ALA A 12 -13.37 -8.59 6.48
C ALA A 12 -13.83 -7.73 7.66
N ALA A 13 -14.39 -8.36 8.70
CA ALA A 13 -14.79 -7.66 9.92
C ALA A 13 -13.59 -7.02 10.63
N CYS A 14 -12.45 -7.70 10.70
CA CYS A 14 -11.25 -7.18 11.33
C CYS A 14 -10.59 -6.06 10.49
N CYS A 15 -10.49 -6.20 9.18
CA CYS A 15 -9.83 -5.21 8.34
C CYS A 15 -10.72 -4.01 7.96
N GLN A 16 -12.04 -4.07 8.26
CA GLN A 16 -13.03 -3.03 7.87
C GLN A 16 -12.99 -2.69 6.37
N GLY A 17 -12.71 -3.71 5.56
CA GLY A 17 -12.61 -3.64 4.11
C GLY A 17 -13.33 -4.79 3.45
N ALA A 18 -12.78 -5.31 2.37
CA ALA A 18 -13.21 -6.54 1.73
C ALA A 18 -12.17 -7.64 1.94
N ALA A 19 -12.62 -8.88 2.03
CA ALA A 19 -11.75 -10.03 2.09
C ALA A 19 -12.32 -11.19 1.25
N ALA A 20 -11.44 -12.05 0.77
CA ALA A 20 -11.79 -13.24 0.01
C ALA A 20 -10.77 -14.35 0.22
N ALA A 21 -11.23 -15.59 0.12
CA ALA A 21 -10.37 -16.77 0.16
C ALA A 21 -9.90 -17.15 -1.25
N ALA A 22 -8.71 -17.74 -1.33
CA ALA A 22 -8.16 -18.26 -2.57
C ALA A 22 -7.22 -19.43 -2.32
N SER A 23 -7.07 -20.29 -3.32
CA SER A 23 -6.02 -21.30 -3.34
C SER A 23 -4.66 -20.65 -3.64
N PRO A 24 -3.55 -21.15 -3.06
CA PRO A 24 -2.25 -20.51 -3.20
C PRO A 24 -1.53 -20.78 -4.52
N GLY A 25 -1.95 -21.78 -5.30
CA GLY A 25 -1.21 -22.32 -6.45
C GLY A 25 -0.77 -21.29 -7.47
N ALA A 26 -1.71 -20.47 -7.97
CA ALA A 26 -1.40 -19.42 -8.96
C ALA A 26 -0.51 -18.30 -8.40
N VAL A 27 -0.66 -17.97 -7.11
CA VAL A 27 0.17 -16.98 -6.43
C VAL A 27 1.61 -17.50 -6.30
N LEU A 28 1.77 -18.74 -5.83
CA LEU A 28 3.08 -19.42 -5.71
C LEU A 28 3.78 -19.55 -7.07
N ALA A 29 3.04 -19.82 -8.14
CA ALA A 29 3.59 -19.92 -9.49
C ALA A 29 4.21 -18.60 -10.00
N ARG A 30 3.78 -17.46 -9.49
CA ARG A 30 4.30 -16.13 -9.84
C ARG A 30 5.47 -15.66 -8.96
N MET A 31 5.81 -16.43 -7.93
CA MET A 31 6.91 -16.07 -7.01
C MET A 31 8.24 -16.58 -7.53
N GLY A 32 9.29 -15.79 -7.35
CA GLY A 32 10.66 -16.28 -7.46
C GLY A 32 10.94 -17.38 -6.44
N GLU A 33 11.90 -18.25 -6.76
CA GLU A 33 12.23 -19.44 -5.95
C GLU A 33 12.53 -19.09 -4.48
N ALA A 34 13.31 -18.05 -4.23
CA ALA A 34 13.66 -17.61 -2.88
C ALA A 34 12.43 -17.23 -2.06
N ASN A 35 11.54 -16.40 -2.64
CA ASN A 35 10.32 -15.96 -1.97
C ASN A 35 9.35 -17.13 -1.75
N ARG A 36 9.23 -18.05 -2.71
CA ARG A 36 8.40 -19.25 -2.57
C ARG A 36 8.90 -20.14 -1.44
N ARG A 37 10.20 -20.39 -1.37
CA ARG A 37 10.81 -21.15 -0.27
C ARG A 37 10.54 -20.46 1.06
N GLN A 38 10.77 -19.16 1.17
CA GLN A 38 10.49 -18.39 2.39
C GLN A 38 9.02 -18.50 2.82
N ALA A 39 8.07 -18.42 1.88
CA ALA A 39 6.65 -18.56 2.18
C ALA A 39 6.32 -19.95 2.75
N LEU A 40 6.85 -21.01 2.15
CA LEU A 40 6.61 -22.40 2.59
C LEU A 40 7.32 -22.72 3.91
N GLU A 41 8.48 -22.12 4.18
CA GLU A 41 9.17 -22.23 5.48
C GLU A 41 8.38 -21.52 6.59
N GLN A 42 7.79 -20.36 6.27
CA GLN A 42 7.01 -19.56 7.23
C GLN A 42 5.62 -20.13 7.52
N VAL A 43 5.04 -20.84 6.56
CA VAL A 43 3.73 -21.51 6.69
C VAL A 43 3.88 -22.92 6.13
N PRO A 44 4.40 -23.85 6.95
CA PRO A 44 4.48 -25.26 6.54
C PRO A 44 3.10 -25.82 6.20
N GLY A 45 3.01 -26.52 5.07
CA GLY A 45 1.72 -27.05 4.62
C GLY A 45 0.74 -26.00 4.05
N LEU A 46 1.23 -24.84 3.57
CA LEU A 46 0.41 -23.78 2.98
C LEU A 46 -0.61 -24.32 1.95
N GLN A 47 -1.90 -24.18 2.25
CA GLN A 47 -3.02 -24.65 1.42
C GLN A 47 -4.09 -23.58 1.19
N GLY A 48 -4.00 -22.43 1.87
CA GLY A 48 -4.99 -21.36 1.75
C GLY A 48 -4.39 -19.96 1.86
N LEU A 49 -5.02 -19.03 1.19
CA LEU A 49 -4.78 -17.60 1.31
C LEU A 49 -6.11 -16.90 1.61
N LEU A 50 -6.11 -16.03 2.62
CA LEU A 50 -7.19 -15.08 2.87
C LEU A 50 -6.65 -13.70 2.55
N CYS A 51 -7.09 -13.12 1.45
CA CYS A 51 -6.68 -11.79 1.00
C CYS A 51 -7.66 -10.73 1.49
N CYS A 52 -7.16 -9.55 1.84
CA CYS A 52 -7.99 -8.43 2.26
C CYS A 52 -7.44 -7.08 1.79
N VAL A 53 -8.29 -6.07 1.90
CA VAL A 53 -7.91 -4.68 1.63
C VAL A 53 -8.23 -3.79 2.84
N PHE A 54 -7.35 -2.83 3.09
CA PHE A 54 -7.51 -1.79 4.11
C PHE A 54 -7.71 -0.45 3.38
N PRO A 55 -8.96 0.05 3.25
CA PRO A 55 -9.22 1.33 2.62
C PRO A 55 -8.60 2.49 3.41
N TYR A 56 -8.02 3.49 2.69
CA TYR A 56 -7.40 4.66 3.36
C TYR A 56 -7.87 6.02 2.83
N PHE A 57 -8.80 6.05 1.89
CA PHE A 57 -9.29 7.31 1.33
C PHE A 57 -10.02 8.15 2.39
N ASN A 58 -9.65 9.43 2.54
CA ASN A 58 -10.15 10.32 3.59
C ASN A 58 -10.64 11.69 3.08
N ARG A 59 -10.94 11.88 1.82
CA ARG A 59 -11.49 13.11 1.21
C ARG A 59 -10.75 14.43 1.52
N LEU A 60 -9.59 14.40 2.14
CA LEU A 60 -8.81 15.60 2.41
C LEU A 60 -7.97 15.97 1.19
N ASP A 61 -8.29 17.10 0.60
CA ASP A 61 -7.53 17.65 -0.51
C ASP A 61 -6.35 18.53 -0.04
N GLY A 62 -5.43 18.78 -0.96
CA GLY A 62 -4.26 19.62 -0.70
C GLY A 62 -3.18 18.94 0.14
N GLY A 63 -2.19 19.74 0.55
CA GLY A 63 -1.05 19.29 1.33
C GLY A 63 0.09 18.71 0.49
N ASN A 64 1.23 18.47 1.15
CA ASN A 64 2.44 17.96 0.53
C ASN A 64 2.77 16.50 0.91
N LEU A 65 1.83 15.81 1.57
CA LEU A 65 1.91 14.39 1.87
C LEU A 65 0.87 13.62 1.04
N SER A 66 1.30 12.53 0.43
CA SER A 66 0.42 11.57 -0.25
C SER A 66 -0.64 11.02 0.70
N LEU A 67 -1.85 10.76 0.20
CA LEU A 67 -2.99 10.31 1.00
C LEU A 67 -2.67 9.11 1.89
N TYR A 68 -1.88 8.15 1.38
CA TYR A 68 -1.54 6.94 2.12
C TYR A 68 -0.69 7.20 3.39
N ALA A 69 0.01 8.33 3.44
CA ALA A 69 0.95 8.66 4.51
C ALA A 69 0.39 9.66 5.54
N ARG A 70 -0.89 10.06 5.43
CA ARG A 70 -1.50 11.10 6.25
C ARG A 70 -1.98 10.63 7.61
N GLY A 71 -2.46 9.39 7.71
CA GLY A 71 -2.90 8.75 8.96
C GLY A 71 -1.77 8.04 9.68
N MET A 72 -2.12 7.10 10.55
CA MET A 72 -1.17 6.17 11.16
C MET A 72 -0.44 5.36 10.08
N ASP A 73 0.76 4.92 10.37
CA ASP A 73 1.50 3.99 9.53
C ASP A 73 0.67 2.72 9.28
N TYR A 74 0.40 2.46 8.01
CA TYR A 74 -0.45 1.33 7.60
C TYR A 74 0.14 -0.03 8.00
N HIS A 75 1.46 -0.15 8.13
CA HIS A 75 2.06 -1.38 8.64
C HIS A 75 1.60 -1.67 10.07
N LEU A 76 1.54 -0.64 10.92
CA LEU A 76 1.08 -0.78 12.30
C LEU A 76 -0.42 -1.09 12.37
N ALA A 77 -1.22 -0.33 11.60
CA ALA A 77 -2.67 -0.50 11.57
C ALA A 77 -3.08 -1.87 10.98
N ALA A 78 -2.47 -2.27 9.85
CA ALA A 78 -2.75 -3.55 9.20
C ALA A 78 -2.31 -4.72 10.09
N ARG A 79 -1.10 -4.66 10.66
CA ARG A 79 -0.59 -5.72 11.55
C ARG A 79 -1.53 -5.99 12.71
N LYS A 80 -1.91 -4.94 13.45
CA LYS A 80 -2.83 -5.06 14.59
C LYS A 80 -4.17 -5.71 14.20
N ARG A 81 -4.67 -5.44 13.00
CA ARG A 81 -5.92 -5.98 12.49
C ARG A 81 -5.78 -7.42 12.00
N LEU A 82 -4.66 -7.73 11.34
CA LEU A 82 -4.34 -9.09 10.92
C LEU A 82 -4.08 -10.01 12.11
N ASP A 83 -3.37 -9.55 13.15
CA ASP A 83 -3.14 -10.32 14.37
C ASP A 83 -4.48 -10.70 15.03
N ARG A 84 -5.41 -9.74 15.17
CA ARG A 84 -6.77 -10.02 15.67
C ARG A 84 -7.55 -10.99 14.79
N ALA A 85 -7.38 -10.89 13.46
CA ALA A 85 -8.03 -11.81 12.52
C ALA A 85 -7.45 -13.22 12.66
N CYS A 86 -6.13 -13.36 12.81
CA CYS A 86 -5.49 -14.66 13.06
C CYS A 86 -6.03 -15.30 14.35
N GLU A 87 -6.07 -14.56 15.46
CA GLU A 87 -6.63 -15.07 16.72
C GLU A 87 -8.10 -15.51 16.58
N ALA A 88 -8.91 -14.78 15.82
CA ALA A 88 -10.31 -15.14 15.59
C ALA A 88 -10.44 -16.38 14.69
N LEU A 89 -9.58 -16.50 13.68
CA LEU A 89 -9.55 -17.64 12.77
C LEU A 89 -9.05 -18.92 13.46
N GLU A 90 -8.06 -18.83 14.35
CA GLU A 90 -7.56 -19.95 15.15
C GLU A 90 -8.65 -20.51 16.09
N LYS A 91 -9.52 -19.64 16.62
CA LYS A 91 -10.69 -20.04 17.43
C LYS A 91 -11.77 -20.71 16.58
N GLU A 92 -12.02 -20.21 15.38
CA GLU A 92 -13.04 -20.74 14.48
C GLU A 92 -12.60 -22.06 13.82
N PHE A 93 -11.32 -22.18 13.51
CA PHE A 93 -10.72 -23.33 12.83
C PHE A 93 -9.56 -23.91 13.68
N PRO A 94 -9.87 -24.60 14.79
CA PRO A 94 -8.83 -25.12 15.67
C PRO A 94 -7.95 -26.16 14.97
N GLY A 95 -6.65 -26.10 15.24
CA GLY A 95 -5.65 -27.00 14.66
C GLY A 95 -5.01 -26.52 13.38
N PHE A 96 -5.44 -25.37 12.82
CA PHE A 96 -4.80 -24.71 11.68
C PHE A 96 -4.00 -23.48 12.12
N GLN A 97 -2.96 -23.16 11.33
CA GLN A 97 -2.11 -22.01 11.55
C GLN A 97 -2.52 -20.84 10.64
N PHE A 98 -2.44 -19.62 11.17
CA PHE A 98 -2.75 -18.40 10.42
C PHE A 98 -1.62 -17.38 10.60
N ARG A 99 -1.09 -16.87 9.49
CA ARG A 99 -0.01 -15.90 9.53
C ARG A 99 -0.32 -14.69 8.66
N GLY A 100 -0.42 -13.51 9.29
CA GLY A 100 -0.72 -12.25 8.64
C GLY A 100 0.48 -11.59 7.97
N TYR A 101 0.24 -10.96 6.81
CA TYR A 101 1.21 -10.19 6.02
C TYR A 101 0.58 -8.91 5.50
N ALA A 102 1.35 -7.83 5.51
CA ALA A 102 1.05 -6.57 4.84
C ALA A 102 2.36 -5.87 4.46
N ASP A 103 2.58 -5.60 3.18
CA ASP A 103 3.75 -4.98 2.55
C ASP A 103 5.04 -5.80 2.69
N VAL A 104 5.49 -6.08 3.91
CA VAL A 104 6.69 -6.90 4.14
C VAL A 104 6.33 -8.38 4.11
N SER A 105 6.26 -8.96 2.92
CA SER A 105 5.89 -10.35 2.74
C SER A 105 6.64 -11.00 1.57
N PRO A 106 6.75 -12.33 1.53
CA PRO A 106 7.30 -13.04 0.37
C PRO A 106 6.31 -13.07 -0.81
N PHE A 107 5.02 -12.76 -0.58
CA PHE A 107 3.96 -12.89 -1.57
C PHE A 107 3.80 -11.64 -2.43
N PRO A 108 3.39 -11.78 -3.71
CA PRO A 108 2.97 -10.65 -4.57
C PRO A 108 1.54 -10.21 -4.17
N GLU A 109 1.41 -9.40 -3.11
CA GLU A 109 0.14 -9.09 -2.44
C GLU A 109 -0.93 -8.52 -3.38
N VAL A 110 -0.57 -7.59 -4.27
CA VAL A 110 -1.51 -7.03 -5.25
C VAL A 110 -2.07 -8.12 -6.16
N TYR A 111 -1.21 -9.05 -6.62
CA TYR A 111 -1.65 -10.18 -7.44
C TYR A 111 -2.51 -11.15 -6.62
N ALA A 112 -2.12 -11.46 -5.39
CA ALA A 112 -2.89 -12.35 -4.52
C ALA A 112 -4.29 -11.81 -4.24
N CYS A 113 -4.42 -10.50 -3.93
CA CYS A 113 -5.71 -9.85 -3.76
C CYS A 113 -6.54 -9.83 -5.05
N ALA A 114 -5.92 -9.60 -6.20
CA ALA A 114 -6.61 -9.64 -7.48
C ALA A 114 -7.03 -11.07 -7.86
N TRP A 115 -6.18 -12.08 -7.62
CA TRP A 115 -6.48 -13.49 -7.78
C TRP A 115 -7.67 -13.93 -6.91
N ALA A 116 -7.75 -13.42 -5.67
CA ALA A 116 -8.88 -13.65 -4.77
C ALA A 116 -10.17 -12.92 -5.18
N GLY A 117 -10.18 -12.17 -6.30
CA GLY A 117 -11.36 -11.46 -6.81
C GLY A 117 -11.63 -10.10 -6.15
N LEU A 118 -10.69 -9.53 -5.39
CA LEU A 118 -10.89 -8.25 -4.69
C LEU A 118 -10.79 -7.03 -5.62
N GLY A 119 -10.29 -7.19 -6.85
CA GLY A 119 -10.20 -6.10 -7.81
C GLY A 119 -9.38 -6.43 -9.04
N ALA A 120 -9.23 -5.46 -9.93
CA ALA A 120 -8.40 -5.55 -11.14
C ALA A 120 -6.98 -5.03 -10.87
N ILE A 121 -6.01 -5.46 -11.66
CA ILE A 121 -4.64 -4.91 -11.61
C ILE A 121 -4.53 -3.73 -12.57
N GLY A 122 -4.24 -2.53 -12.03
CA GLY A 122 -4.04 -1.31 -12.79
C GLY A 122 -2.70 -1.29 -13.54
N LYS A 123 -2.62 -0.53 -14.65
CA LYS A 123 -1.34 -0.23 -15.32
C LYS A 123 -0.38 0.60 -14.46
N ASN A 124 -0.88 1.18 -13.38
CA ASN A 124 -0.06 1.83 -12.33
C ASN A 124 0.45 0.86 -11.24
N GLY A 125 0.21 -0.44 -11.41
CA GLY A 125 0.65 -1.49 -10.48
C GLY A 125 -0.21 -1.63 -9.22
N LEU A 126 -1.30 -0.85 -9.08
CA LEU A 126 -2.15 -0.88 -7.90
C LEU A 126 -3.38 -1.77 -8.11
N LEU A 127 -3.92 -2.30 -7.01
CA LEU A 127 -5.21 -2.97 -7.00
C LEU A 127 -6.32 -1.93 -7.18
N LEU A 128 -7.23 -2.18 -8.12
CA LEU A 128 -8.40 -1.33 -8.42
C LEU A 128 -9.65 -2.03 -7.90
N THR A 129 -10.11 -1.65 -6.73
CA THR A 129 -11.34 -2.19 -6.12
C THR A 129 -12.57 -1.42 -6.60
N ARG A 130 -13.74 -2.06 -6.54
CA ARG A 130 -15.01 -1.42 -6.95
C ARG A 130 -15.45 -0.31 -6.00
N ARG A 131 -15.26 -0.48 -4.67
CA ARG A 131 -15.75 0.48 -3.65
C ARG A 131 -14.80 1.62 -3.38
N TRP A 132 -13.51 1.33 -3.31
CA TRP A 132 -12.50 2.27 -2.83
C TRP A 132 -11.48 2.65 -3.91
N GLY A 133 -11.71 2.22 -5.16
CA GLY A 133 -10.74 2.43 -6.22
C GLY A 133 -9.38 1.81 -5.86
N SER A 134 -8.30 2.53 -6.10
CA SER A 134 -6.95 2.11 -5.71
C SER A 134 -6.49 2.65 -4.35
N TYR A 135 -7.37 3.29 -3.58
CA TYR A 135 -7.03 3.81 -2.26
C TYR A 135 -7.16 2.73 -1.18
N VAL A 136 -6.46 1.64 -1.39
CA VAL A 136 -6.42 0.49 -0.49
C VAL A 136 -4.99 -0.01 -0.31
N PHE A 137 -4.66 -0.48 0.89
CA PHE A 137 -3.51 -1.35 1.11
C PHE A 137 -3.96 -2.79 1.01
N CYS A 138 -3.12 -3.63 0.43
CA CYS A 138 -3.33 -5.07 0.40
C CYS A 138 -2.82 -5.70 1.69
N GLY A 139 -3.49 -6.74 2.13
CA GLY A 139 -3.03 -7.60 3.20
C GLY A 139 -3.51 -9.01 2.97
N MET A 140 -2.92 -9.96 3.67
CA MET A 140 -3.29 -11.35 3.53
C MET A 140 -2.93 -12.17 4.77
N ILE A 141 -3.62 -13.29 4.92
CA ILE A 141 -3.28 -14.34 5.88
C ILE A 141 -3.02 -15.61 5.08
N ALA A 142 -1.84 -16.20 5.29
CA ALA A 142 -1.50 -17.50 4.74
C ALA A 142 -1.75 -18.58 5.81
N THR A 143 -2.27 -19.75 5.40
CA THR A 143 -2.72 -20.81 6.31
C THR A 143 -2.52 -22.19 5.67
N ASP A 144 -2.37 -23.21 6.52
CA ASP A 144 -2.44 -24.62 6.15
C ASP A 144 -3.89 -25.14 6.07
N LEU A 145 -4.89 -24.32 6.45
CA LEU A 145 -6.30 -24.62 6.19
C LEU A 145 -6.53 -24.68 4.67
N PRO A 146 -7.04 -25.81 4.13
CA PRO A 146 -7.33 -25.91 2.70
C PRO A 146 -8.45 -24.92 2.32
N LEU A 147 -8.13 -23.94 1.49
CA LEU A 147 -9.07 -22.98 0.96
C LEU A 147 -9.09 -23.03 -0.58
N GLU A 148 -10.28 -22.97 -1.12
CA GLU A 148 -10.52 -22.91 -2.55
C GLU A 148 -10.85 -21.48 -2.99
N GLY A 149 -10.86 -21.26 -4.29
CA GLY A 149 -11.16 -19.98 -4.92
C GLY A 149 -9.97 -19.40 -5.66
N GLY A 150 -10.21 -18.23 -6.19
CA GLY A 150 -9.29 -17.54 -7.08
C GLY A 150 -9.67 -17.67 -8.54
N GLU A 151 -9.53 -16.59 -9.27
CA GLU A 151 -9.75 -16.49 -10.70
C GLU A 151 -8.69 -15.60 -11.36
N GLU A 152 -8.47 -15.74 -12.65
CA GLU A 152 -7.48 -14.90 -13.35
C GLU A 152 -7.83 -13.42 -13.16
N PRO A 153 -6.87 -12.61 -12.66
CA PRO A 153 -7.12 -11.21 -12.34
C PRO A 153 -7.61 -10.41 -13.53
N GLN A 154 -8.69 -9.66 -13.33
CA GLN A 154 -9.16 -8.71 -14.32
C GLN A 154 -8.10 -7.62 -14.56
N LYS A 155 -8.04 -7.12 -15.78
CA LYS A 155 -7.16 -6.03 -16.16
C LYS A 155 -7.95 -4.72 -16.20
N CYS A 156 -7.27 -3.62 -15.90
CA CYS A 156 -7.88 -2.30 -16.05
C CYS A 156 -8.17 -1.98 -17.54
N PRO A 157 -9.08 -1.01 -17.84
CA PRO A 157 -9.46 -0.64 -19.22
C PRO A 157 -8.34 -0.06 -20.09
N ASP A 158 -7.14 0.08 -19.59
CA ASP A 158 -5.94 0.61 -20.28
C ASP A 158 -6.13 1.98 -20.94
N CYS A 159 -6.83 2.89 -20.28
CA CYS A 159 -7.08 4.25 -20.79
C CYS A 159 -5.81 5.11 -20.91
N GLY A 160 -4.68 4.69 -20.35
CA GLY A 160 -3.38 5.35 -20.41
C GLY A 160 -3.24 6.63 -19.60
N LEU A 161 -4.27 7.09 -18.86
CA LEU A 161 -4.20 8.35 -18.11
C LEU A 161 -3.08 8.36 -17.09
N CYS A 162 -2.93 7.30 -16.28
CA CYS A 162 -1.86 7.21 -15.27
C CYS A 162 -0.45 7.34 -15.88
N ARG A 163 -0.23 6.80 -17.08
CA ARG A 163 1.05 6.92 -17.80
C ARG A 163 1.30 8.33 -18.33
N ARG A 164 0.30 8.91 -19.01
CA ARG A 164 0.43 10.25 -19.62
C ARG A 164 0.63 11.36 -18.61
N THR A 165 0.06 11.23 -17.41
CA THR A 165 0.15 12.24 -16.35
C THR A 165 1.24 11.97 -15.32
N CYS A 166 1.94 10.83 -15.40
CA CYS A 166 3.01 10.50 -14.45
C CYS A 166 4.12 11.56 -14.52
N PRO A 167 4.40 12.30 -13.42
CA PRO A 167 5.34 13.43 -13.47
C PRO A 167 6.76 13.03 -13.88
N GLY A 168 7.21 11.85 -13.49
CA GLY A 168 8.53 11.31 -13.86
C GLY A 168 8.50 10.38 -15.08
N GLY A 169 7.32 10.14 -15.69
CA GLY A 169 7.19 9.15 -16.77
C GLY A 169 7.59 7.74 -16.36
N ALA A 170 7.33 7.37 -15.11
CA ALA A 170 7.80 6.13 -14.51
C ALA A 170 7.02 4.88 -14.95
N LEU A 171 5.89 5.04 -15.63
CA LEU A 171 5.00 3.93 -16.01
C LEU A 171 5.16 3.59 -17.49
N SER A 172 5.61 2.39 -17.78
CA SER A 172 5.75 1.87 -19.13
C SER A 172 4.42 1.42 -19.74
N GLN A 173 4.41 1.14 -21.04
CA GLN A 173 3.21 0.70 -21.76
C GLN A 173 2.71 -0.67 -21.28
N ASP A 174 3.61 -1.55 -20.90
CA ASP A 174 3.32 -2.90 -20.38
C ASP A 174 2.98 -2.91 -18.88
N GLY A 175 2.94 -1.74 -18.22
CA GLY A 175 2.58 -1.61 -16.80
C GLY A 175 3.77 -1.82 -15.85
N ARG A 176 5.01 -1.87 -16.33
CA ARG A 176 6.18 -1.89 -15.46
C ARG A 176 6.45 -0.51 -14.87
N LEU A 177 6.86 -0.49 -13.61
CA LEU A 177 7.22 0.73 -12.88
C LEU A 177 8.74 0.88 -12.82
N ASP A 178 9.25 1.99 -13.35
CA ASP A 178 10.62 2.43 -13.12
C ASP A 178 10.68 3.25 -11.82
N GLN A 179 11.16 2.62 -10.75
CA GLN A 179 11.27 3.26 -9.44
C GLN A 179 12.23 4.45 -9.44
N SER A 180 13.25 4.47 -10.31
CA SER A 180 14.22 5.56 -10.41
C SER A 180 13.61 6.86 -10.96
N ARG A 181 12.42 6.77 -11.54
CA ARG A 181 11.63 7.89 -12.10
C ARG A 181 10.32 8.13 -11.35
N CYS A 182 9.92 7.20 -10.46
CA CYS A 182 8.69 7.33 -9.70
C CYS A 182 8.83 8.39 -8.60
N LEU A 183 8.06 9.47 -8.69
CA LEU A 183 8.11 10.55 -7.70
C LEU A 183 7.89 10.03 -6.27
N SER A 184 6.99 9.08 -6.07
CA SER A 184 6.78 8.48 -4.75
C SER A 184 8.04 7.78 -4.24
N ALA A 185 8.75 7.02 -5.07
CA ALA A 185 10.00 6.38 -4.68
C ALA A 185 11.12 7.41 -4.44
N LEU A 186 11.22 8.43 -5.30
CA LEU A 186 12.25 9.48 -5.19
C LEU A 186 12.12 10.30 -3.91
N THR A 187 10.90 10.65 -3.49
CA THR A 187 10.70 11.37 -2.21
C THR A 187 11.17 10.57 -1.00
N GLN A 188 11.25 9.24 -1.12
CA GLN A 188 11.66 8.32 -0.07
C GLN A 188 13.12 7.87 -0.18
N GLN A 189 13.79 8.18 -1.28
CA GLN A 189 15.16 7.76 -1.53
C GLN A 189 16.13 8.40 -0.53
N LYS A 190 16.99 7.57 0.10
CA LYS A 190 18.14 8.03 0.86
C LYS A 190 19.31 8.32 -0.08
N GLY A 191 20.21 9.20 0.37
CA GLY A 191 21.40 9.57 -0.41
C GLY A 191 21.11 10.65 -1.43
N GLU A 192 22.02 10.78 -2.39
CA GLU A 192 21.99 11.83 -3.37
C GLU A 192 20.97 11.55 -4.50
N LEU A 193 20.42 12.64 -5.01
CA LEU A 193 19.53 12.65 -6.17
C LEU A 193 20.22 13.37 -7.32
N THR A 194 19.96 12.91 -8.54
CA THR A 194 20.39 13.62 -9.75
C THR A 194 19.70 14.99 -9.82
N LEU A 195 20.24 15.88 -10.64
CA LEU A 195 19.65 17.21 -10.86
C LEU A 195 18.21 17.11 -11.40
N GLU A 196 17.94 16.16 -12.30
CA GLU A 196 16.60 15.92 -12.83
C GLU A 196 15.61 15.47 -11.74
N GLN A 197 16.02 14.53 -10.90
CA GLN A 197 15.21 14.04 -9.77
C GLN A 197 14.92 15.15 -8.74
N ARG A 198 15.90 16.01 -8.44
CA ARG A 198 15.72 17.17 -7.55
C ARG A 198 14.71 18.15 -8.14
N ARG A 199 14.82 18.47 -9.43
CA ARG A 199 13.85 19.34 -10.14
C ARG A 199 12.44 18.74 -10.14
N LEU A 200 12.34 17.42 -10.36
CA LEU A 200 11.05 16.72 -10.32
C LEU A 200 10.37 16.84 -8.96
N ILE A 201 11.11 16.65 -7.86
CA ILE A 201 10.57 16.84 -6.50
C ILE A 201 10.18 18.31 -6.29
N GLY A 202 11.07 19.27 -6.60
CA GLY A 202 10.81 20.71 -6.40
C GLY A 202 9.49 21.16 -7.03
N ARG A 203 9.24 20.77 -8.28
CA ARG A 203 8.01 21.14 -9.04
C ARG A 203 6.77 20.38 -8.63
N SER A 204 6.91 19.29 -7.90
CA SER A 204 5.78 18.38 -7.60
C SER A 204 4.84 18.89 -6.53
N GLY A 205 5.28 19.78 -5.65
CA GLY A 205 4.56 20.17 -4.44
C GLY A 205 4.52 19.08 -3.36
N MET A 206 5.23 17.93 -3.54
CA MET A 206 5.15 16.78 -2.64
C MET A 206 6.44 16.63 -1.83
N ALA A 207 6.31 16.67 -0.51
CA ALA A 207 7.39 16.32 0.41
C ALA A 207 7.52 14.80 0.60
N TRP A 208 6.41 14.05 0.44
CA TRP A 208 6.39 12.59 0.59
C TRP A 208 5.30 11.93 -0.22
N GLY A 209 5.70 10.91 -1.00
CA GLY A 209 4.77 10.14 -1.82
C GLY A 209 4.28 10.88 -3.07
N CYS A 210 3.32 10.29 -3.76
CA CYS A 210 2.68 10.87 -4.94
C CYS A 210 1.37 10.17 -5.24
N ASP A 211 0.29 10.91 -5.50
CA ASP A 211 -1.04 10.37 -5.81
C ASP A 211 -1.47 10.61 -7.26
N VAL A 212 -0.62 11.14 -8.13
CA VAL A 212 -1.02 11.59 -9.49
C VAL A 212 -1.66 10.46 -10.29
N CYS A 213 -1.04 9.28 -10.36
CA CYS A 213 -1.56 8.14 -11.10
C CYS A 213 -2.88 7.60 -10.53
N GLN A 214 -3.15 7.80 -9.23
CA GLN A 214 -4.41 7.45 -8.57
C GLN A 214 -5.49 8.50 -8.85
N ARG A 215 -5.17 9.79 -8.71
CA ARG A 215 -6.13 10.90 -8.90
C ARG A 215 -6.74 10.94 -10.30
N VAL A 216 -5.97 10.60 -11.32
CA VAL A 216 -6.45 10.61 -12.71
C VAL A 216 -7.16 9.31 -13.13
N CYS A 217 -7.08 8.27 -12.30
CA CYS A 217 -7.66 6.97 -12.64
C CYS A 217 -9.18 6.99 -12.59
N PRO A 218 -9.89 6.58 -13.66
CA PRO A 218 -11.35 6.51 -13.66
C PRO A 218 -11.94 5.60 -12.57
N ALA A 219 -11.19 4.56 -12.15
CA ALA A 219 -11.60 3.67 -11.06
C ALA A 219 -11.66 4.41 -9.69
N ASN A 220 -11.07 5.60 -9.60
CA ASN A 220 -11.07 6.44 -8.40
C ASN A 220 -12.12 7.57 -8.44
N ARG A 221 -13.12 7.47 -9.31
CA ARG A 221 -14.24 8.42 -9.32
C ARG A 221 -15.20 8.10 -8.19
N GLY A 222 -15.24 8.95 -7.15
CA GLY A 222 -16.13 8.81 -6.01
C GLY A 222 -15.86 7.60 -5.11
N PRO A 223 -14.60 7.33 -4.72
CA PRO A 223 -14.30 6.22 -3.84
C PRO A 223 -14.97 6.43 -2.47
N GLU A 224 -15.38 5.35 -1.84
CA GLU A 224 -15.91 5.41 -0.49
C GLU A 224 -14.81 5.82 0.50
N GLN A 225 -15.17 6.65 1.47
CA GLN A 225 -14.27 7.01 2.56
C GLN A 225 -13.97 5.82 3.46
N THR A 226 -12.75 5.73 3.95
CA THR A 226 -12.37 4.72 4.95
C THR A 226 -13.20 4.87 6.24
N LYS A 227 -13.41 3.74 6.90
CA LYS A 227 -13.95 3.69 8.27
C LYS A 227 -12.88 3.28 9.29
N ILE A 228 -11.66 3.06 8.84
CA ILE A 228 -10.54 2.65 9.69
C ILE A 228 -10.09 3.86 10.51
N ALA A 229 -10.32 3.82 11.82
CA ALA A 229 -10.06 4.92 12.74
C ALA A 229 -8.60 5.39 12.66
N GLU A 230 -7.64 4.46 12.58
CA GLU A 230 -6.21 4.73 12.51
C GLU A 230 -5.83 5.58 11.27
N PHE A 231 -6.64 5.57 10.22
CA PHE A 231 -6.43 6.39 9.02
C PHE A 231 -7.24 7.69 9.01
N LEU A 232 -8.09 7.89 10.02
CA LEU A 232 -8.92 9.09 10.18
C LEU A 232 -8.51 9.95 11.37
N GLU A 233 -7.84 9.37 12.35
CA GLU A 233 -7.39 10.08 13.54
C GLU A 233 -6.05 10.78 13.32
N ASN A 234 -5.90 11.97 13.91
CA ASN A 234 -4.64 12.73 13.89
C ASN A 234 -4.06 12.89 12.47
N ILE A 235 -4.91 13.11 11.48
CA ILE A 235 -4.49 13.26 10.08
C ILE A 235 -3.56 14.46 9.92
N ARG A 236 -2.48 14.23 9.17
CA ARG A 236 -1.54 15.26 8.77
C ARG A 236 -1.42 15.30 7.25
N SER A 237 -1.86 16.38 6.65
CA SER A 237 -1.78 16.56 5.19
C SER A 237 -0.47 17.19 4.72
N SER A 238 0.23 17.91 5.59
CA SER A 238 1.46 18.62 5.25
C SER A 238 2.49 18.59 6.36
N LEU A 239 3.73 18.79 5.97
CA LEU A 239 4.87 19.11 6.84
C LEU A 239 5.52 20.40 6.35
N THR A 240 6.07 21.20 7.27
CA THR A 240 6.87 22.38 6.96
C THR A 240 8.35 22.15 7.32
N ALA A 241 9.23 23.01 6.78
CA ALA A 241 10.67 22.92 7.09
C ALA A 241 10.93 23.22 8.57
N GLU A 242 10.22 24.22 9.11
CA GLU A 242 10.34 24.66 10.52
C GLU A 242 9.96 23.54 11.50
N GLU A 243 8.95 22.74 11.17
CA GLU A 243 8.55 21.62 12.02
C GLU A 243 9.64 20.54 12.17
N LEU A 244 10.56 20.46 11.20
CA LEU A 244 11.63 19.48 11.17
C LEU A 244 13.01 20.09 11.52
N GLU A 245 13.11 21.42 11.61
CA GLU A 245 14.36 22.11 11.90
C GLU A 245 14.90 21.68 13.26
N GLY A 246 16.21 21.47 13.34
CA GLY A 246 16.91 21.07 14.57
C GLY A 246 16.59 19.68 15.11
N LEU A 247 15.54 18.99 14.66
CA LEU A 247 15.18 17.68 15.19
C LEU A 247 16.30 16.65 14.96
N THR A 248 16.76 16.01 16.00
CA THR A 248 17.57 14.80 15.89
C THR A 248 16.72 13.65 15.34
N GLN A 249 17.39 12.60 14.83
CA GLN A 249 16.68 11.39 14.36
C GLN A 249 15.84 10.73 15.49
N ARG A 250 16.29 10.83 16.74
CA ARG A 250 15.59 10.30 17.91
C ARG A 250 14.31 11.09 18.19
N GLU A 251 14.38 12.41 18.24
CA GLU A 251 13.22 13.29 18.46
C GLU A 251 12.21 13.17 17.31
N PHE A 252 12.70 13.09 16.07
CA PHE A 252 11.83 12.85 14.92
C PHE A 252 11.06 11.53 15.05
N ARG A 253 11.71 10.45 15.46
CA ARG A 253 11.04 9.17 15.70
C ARG A 253 10.06 9.21 16.86
N GLN A 254 10.37 9.94 17.93
CA GLN A 254 9.44 10.11 19.04
C GLN A 254 8.18 10.87 18.62
N LYS A 255 8.31 11.87 17.76
CA LYS A 255 7.21 12.73 17.30
C LYS A 255 6.36 12.10 16.18
N TYR A 256 6.99 11.35 15.27
CA TYR A 256 6.38 10.89 14.03
C TYR A 256 6.56 9.38 13.75
N GLY A 257 7.05 8.61 14.72
CA GLY A 257 7.39 7.19 14.51
C GLY A 257 6.20 6.30 14.15
N ASP A 258 4.99 6.79 14.42
CA ASP A 258 3.72 6.14 14.04
C ASP A 258 3.22 6.52 12.63
N ARG A 259 4.05 7.22 11.82
CA ARG A 259 3.68 7.71 10.49
C ARG A 259 4.45 7.02 9.38
N ALA A 260 3.77 6.70 8.28
CA ALA A 260 4.40 6.06 7.13
C ALA A 260 5.55 6.90 6.54
N PHE A 261 5.51 8.23 6.63
CA PHE A 261 6.61 9.07 6.16
C PHE A 261 7.86 9.08 7.07
N ALA A 262 7.79 8.45 8.26
CA ALA A 262 8.90 8.46 9.20
C ALA A 262 9.91 7.31 9.02
N TRP A 263 9.57 6.26 8.28
CA TRP A 263 10.38 5.04 8.19
C TRP A 263 11.80 5.26 7.60
N ARG A 264 11.96 6.24 6.72
CA ARG A 264 13.27 6.63 6.16
C ARG A 264 14.02 7.64 7.01
N GLY A 265 13.40 8.17 8.07
CA GLY A 265 13.95 9.20 8.93
C GLY A 265 13.76 10.62 8.39
N VAL A 266 14.30 11.61 9.10
CA VAL A 266 14.06 13.04 8.83
C VAL A 266 14.78 13.57 7.59
N VAL A 267 15.91 12.96 7.19
CA VAL A 267 16.79 13.50 6.14
C VAL A 267 16.12 13.64 4.77
N PRO A 268 15.42 12.61 4.22
CA PRO A 268 14.71 12.76 2.95
C PRO A 268 13.63 13.86 2.99
N LEU A 269 12.90 13.99 4.09
CA LEU A 269 11.87 15.01 4.25
C LEU A 269 12.45 16.43 4.24
N ARG A 270 13.53 16.70 5.01
CA ARG A 270 14.22 17.98 4.99
C ARG A 270 14.72 18.36 3.61
N ARG A 271 15.36 17.41 2.93
CA ARG A 271 15.80 17.60 1.54
C ARG A 271 14.64 17.98 0.62
N ASN A 272 13.55 17.24 0.68
CA ASN A 272 12.39 17.47 -0.18
C ASN A 272 11.73 18.82 0.09
N LEU A 273 11.52 19.19 1.36
CA LEU A 273 10.97 20.48 1.74
C LEU A 273 11.85 21.65 1.29
N ALA A 274 13.18 21.53 1.41
CA ALA A 274 14.11 22.53 0.88
C ALA A 274 14.00 22.68 -0.65
N LEU A 275 13.84 21.59 -1.39
CA LEU A 275 13.62 21.63 -2.84
C LEU A 275 12.30 22.32 -3.23
N LEU A 276 11.23 22.09 -2.45
CA LEU A 276 9.94 22.75 -2.65
C LEU A 276 10.00 24.26 -2.44
N SER A 277 10.79 24.75 -1.47
CA SER A 277 10.99 26.16 -1.22
C SER A 277 11.78 26.84 -2.33
N GLN A 278 12.88 26.24 -2.79
CA GLN A 278 13.73 26.78 -3.88
C GLN A 278 12.95 26.99 -5.20
N GLU A 279 12.00 26.12 -5.54
CA GLU A 279 11.21 26.26 -6.77
C GLU A 279 10.17 27.38 -6.64
N LYS A 280 9.63 27.64 -5.43
CA LYS A 280 8.70 28.75 -5.19
C LYS A 280 9.37 30.12 -5.33
N ASP A 281 10.63 30.23 -4.90
CA ASP A 281 11.41 31.47 -4.97
C ASP A 281 11.90 31.77 -6.41
N SER A 282 11.76 30.79 -7.32
CA SER A 282 12.20 30.89 -8.72
C SER A 282 11.06 31.22 -9.69
N LEU A 283 9.82 31.32 -9.21
CA LEU A 283 8.59 31.69 -9.96
C LEU A 283 8.14 33.10 -9.61
#